data_4d832206f8ae922e44fcd96fb28bcec9
#
_entry.id   4d832206f8ae922e44fcd96fb28bcec9
#
_cell.length_a   1.000
_cell.length_b   1.000
_cell.length_c   1.000
_cell.angle_alpha   90.00
_cell.angle_beta   90.00
_cell.angle_gamma   90.00
#
_symmetry.space_group_name_H-M   'P 1'
#
loop_
_entity.id
_entity.type
_entity.pdbx_description
1 polymer ?
#
loop_
_entity_poly.entity_id
_entity_poly.type
_entity_poly.pdbx_seq_one_letter_code
_entity_poly.pdbx_strand_id
1 'polypeptide(L)'
;MKLGRLNHVGVAVPDMAAAIAFWRETMGAEVVTEPFDMPEQGVKVCFVDTPNGGTQVELLAPLSDESPVNGFLAKNPLGGQHHLCFEVSDVETARAEFEAAGKRILGPTRIGAHGTPIFFVHPKDMAGVLTEIMESPR
;
A
#
# COMPACT_ATOMS: atom_id res chain seq x y z
N MET A 1 -10.77 -4.65 17.44
CA MET A 1 -10.59 -3.58 16.42
C MET A 1 -11.86 -3.45 15.60
N LYS A 2 -12.17 -2.24 15.19
CA LYS A 2 -13.32 -1.99 14.32
C LYS A 2 -12.83 -1.78 12.90
N LEU A 3 -13.35 -2.54 11.94
CA LEU A 3 -12.98 -2.40 10.54
C LEU A 3 -13.35 -1.00 10.03
N GLY A 4 -12.35 -0.29 9.54
CA GLY A 4 -12.53 1.02 8.94
C GLY A 4 -12.61 0.96 7.42
N ARG A 5 -12.48 2.14 6.81
CA ARG A 5 -12.55 2.30 5.37
C ARG A 5 -11.38 1.60 4.66
N LEU A 6 -11.65 0.98 3.51
CA LEU A 6 -10.58 0.56 2.60
C LEU A 6 -10.02 1.82 1.93
N ASN A 7 -8.82 2.22 2.33
CA ASN A 7 -8.17 3.43 1.81
C ASN A 7 -7.62 3.22 0.41
N HIS A 8 -6.86 2.15 0.22
CA HIS A 8 -6.28 1.85 -1.09
C HIS A 8 -5.99 0.37 -1.27
N VAL A 9 -5.78 0.01 -2.53
CA VAL A 9 -5.22 -1.27 -2.96
C VAL A 9 -3.83 -0.97 -3.48
N GLY A 10 -2.81 -1.58 -2.88
CA GLY A 10 -1.44 -1.48 -3.35
C GLY A 10 -1.20 -2.42 -4.52
N VAL A 11 -0.67 -1.90 -5.61
CA VAL A 11 -0.36 -2.66 -6.82
C VAL A 11 1.11 -2.48 -7.16
N ALA A 12 1.87 -3.57 -7.08
CA ALA A 12 3.27 -3.56 -7.48
C ALA A 12 3.38 -3.61 -8.99
N VAL A 13 4.24 -2.75 -9.55
CA VAL A 13 4.46 -2.66 -10.99
C VAL A 13 5.96 -2.68 -11.30
N PRO A 14 6.38 -3.34 -12.39
CA PRO A 14 7.81 -3.38 -12.74
C PRO A 14 8.30 -2.05 -13.35
N ASP A 15 7.41 -1.26 -13.93
CA ASP A 15 7.73 -0.01 -14.62
C ASP A 15 6.63 1.01 -14.33
N MET A 16 6.97 2.06 -13.59
CA MET A 16 5.99 3.08 -13.19
C MET A 16 5.42 3.84 -14.40
N ALA A 17 6.25 4.22 -15.34
CA ALA A 17 5.79 4.98 -16.51
C ALA A 17 4.80 4.17 -17.35
N ALA A 18 5.09 2.90 -17.57
CA ALA A 18 4.20 2.01 -18.32
C ALA A 18 2.88 1.79 -17.58
N ALA A 19 2.93 1.66 -16.25
CA ALA A 19 1.74 1.50 -15.43
C ALA A 19 0.84 2.73 -15.49
N ILE A 20 1.42 3.92 -15.38
CA ILE A 20 0.68 5.19 -15.47
C ILE A 20 0.00 5.31 -16.84
N ALA A 21 0.73 5.00 -17.91
CA ALA A 21 0.17 5.01 -19.27
C ALA A 21 -1.03 4.05 -19.40
N PHE A 22 -0.91 2.84 -18.83
CA PHE A 22 -2.00 1.87 -18.81
C PHE A 22 -3.24 2.42 -18.09
N TRP A 23 -3.05 2.97 -16.90
CA TRP A 23 -4.18 3.48 -16.12
C TRP A 23 -4.86 4.67 -16.80
N ARG A 24 -4.10 5.56 -17.42
CA ARG A 24 -4.65 6.69 -18.17
C ARG A 24 -5.34 6.26 -19.46
N GLU A 25 -4.66 5.46 -20.28
CA GLU A 25 -5.12 5.16 -21.64
C GLU A 25 -6.12 4.02 -21.70
N THR A 26 -5.89 2.96 -20.92
CA THR A 26 -6.75 1.78 -20.95
C THR A 26 -7.90 1.90 -19.95
N MET A 27 -7.62 2.36 -18.75
CA MET A 27 -8.63 2.46 -17.69
C MET A 27 -9.34 3.82 -17.64
N GLY A 28 -8.84 4.80 -18.38
CA GLY A 28 -9.46 6.13 -18.40
C GLY A 28 -9.31 6.91 -17.11
N ALA A 29 -8.24 6.66 -16.34
CA ALA A 29 -8.00 7.40 -15.11
C ALA A 29 -7.78 8.88 -15.40
N GLU A 30 -8.53 9.74 -14.70
CA GLU A 30 -8.45 11.19 -14.88
C GLU A 30 -7.48 11.84 -13.90
N VAL A 31 -7.41 11.32 -12.67
CA VAL A 31 -6.55 11.87 -11.62
C VAL A 31 -5.47 10.86 -11.29
N VAL A 32 -4.26 11.14 -11.73
CA VAL A 32 -3.07 10.36 -11.46
C VAL A 32 -2.02 11.33 -10.92
N THR A 33 -1.56 11.10 -9.68
CA THR A 33 -0.58 12.01 -9.07
C THR A 33 0.79 11.87 -9.73
N GLU A 34 1.64 12.89 -9.57
CA GLU A 34 3.04 12.76 -9.97
C GLU A 34 3.71 11.69 -9.10
N PRO A 35 4.50 10.79 -9.70
CA PRO A 35 5.24 9.81 -8.90
C PRO A 35 6.23 10.48 -7.96
N PHE A 36 6.37 9.91 -6.78
CA PHE A 36 7.36 10.38 -5.81
C PHE A 36 8.09 9.22 -5.17
N ASP A 37 9.30 9.49 -4.70
CA ASP A 37 10.15 8.48 -4.10
C ASP A 37 9.92 8.40 -2.59
N MET A 38 9.87 7.17 -2.08
CA MET A 38 9.89 6.88 -0.65
C MET A 38 11.13 6.01 -0.37
N PRO A 39 12.32 6.64 -0.22
CA PRO A 39 13.57 5.89 -0.06
C PRO A 39 13.58 4.96 1.15
N GLU A 40 12.94 5.36 2.25
CA GLU A 40 12.86 4.58 3.47
C GLU A 40 12.13 3.26 3.26
N GLN A 41 11.21 3.22 2.31
CA GLN A 41 10.47 2.01 1.96
C GLN A 41 10.98 1.38 0.66
N GLY A 42 11.94 2.01 0.01
CA GLY A 42 12.56 1.49 -1.21
C GLY A 42 11.68 1.51 -2.45
N VAL A 43 10.65 2.35 -2.47
CA VAL A 43 9.66 2.36 -3.56
C VAL A 43 9.42 3.75 -4.12
N LYS A 44 9.07 3.78 -5.41
CA LYS A 44 8.45 4.91 -6.07
C LYS A 44 6.95 4.69 -6.00
N VAL A 45 6.20 5.73 -5.66
CA VAL A 45 4.76 5.67 -5.41
C VAL A 45 4.00 6.61 -6.32
N CYS A 46 2.83 6.18 -6.78
CA CYS A 46 1.92 7.01 -7.53
C CYS A 46 0.49 6.63 -7.15
N PHE A 47 -0.38 7.62 -6.95
CA PHE A 47 -1.78 7.35 -6.65
C PHE A 47 -2.65 7.56 -7.88
N VAL A 48 -3.54 6.61 -8.11
CA VAL A 48 -4.63 6.72 -9.10
C VAL A 48 -5.91 6.86 -8.31
N ASP A 49 -6.56 8.01 -8.45
CA ASP A 49 -7.82 8.26 -7.75
C ASP A 49 -8.99 7.65 -8.51
N THR A 50 -9.93 7.09 -7.75
CA THR A 50 -11.21 6.65 -8.31
C THR A 50 -12.26 7.73 -8.03
N PRO A 51 -13.35 7.77 -8.83
CA PRO A 51 -14.35 8.85 -8.70
C PRO A 51 -15.02 8.90 -7.33
N ASN A 52 -15.47 10.10 -6.98
CA ASN A 52 -16.31 10.36 -5.80
C ASN A 52 -15.61 10.01 -4.46
N GLY A 53 -14.30 10.24 -4.39
CA GLY A 53 -13.54 9.94 -3.18
C GLY A 53 -13.47 8.45 -2.86
N GLY A 54 -13.55 7.61 -3.88
CA GLY A 54 -13.47 6.16 -3.73
C GLY A 54 -12.09 5.67 -3.33
N THR A 55 -11.97 4.36 -3.20
CA THR A 55 -10.70 3.70 -2.88
C THR A 55 -9.66 4.02 -3.94
N GLN A 56 -8.47 4.43 -3.50
CA GLN A 56 -7.35 4.69 -4.41
C GLN A 56 -6.67 3.40 -4.85
N VAL A 57 -6.02 3.44 -5.99
CA VAL A 57 -5.02 2.46 -6.38
C VAL A 57 -3.65 3.09 -6.15
N GLU A 58 -2.82 2.44 -5.33
CA GLU A 58 -1.46 2.89 -5.07
C GLU A 58 -0.48 2.05 -5.90
N LEU A 59 0.16 2.67 -6.87
CA LEU A 59 1.17 2.00 -7.69
C LEU A 59 2.51 2.06 -6.99
N LEU A 60 3.20 0.93 -6.92
CA LEU A 60 4.49 0.78 -6.25
C LEU A 60 5.50 0.18 -7.23
N ALA A 61 6.59 0.89 -7.49
CA ALA A 61 7.70 0.38 -8.28
C ALA A 61 8.98 0.37 -7.44
N PRO A 62 9.90 -0.57 -7.69
CA PRO A 62 11.16 -0.59 -6.93
C PRO A 62 12.04 0.60 -7.30
N LEU A 63 12.70 1.19 -6.29
CA LEU A 63 13.70 2.25 -6.52
C LEU A 63 15.07 1.67 -6.87
N SER A 64 15.35 0.45 -6.43
CA SER A 64 16.64 -0.20 -6.62
C SER A 64 16.50 -1.71 -6.50
N ASP A 65 17.60 -2.43 -6.75
CA ASP A 65 17.65 -3.88 -6.58
C ASP A 65 17.42 -4.34 -5.14
N GLU A 66 17.52 -3.43 -4.18
CA GLU A 66 17.32 -3.71 -2.75
C GLU A 66 15.86 -3.50 -2.29
N SER A 67 14.99 -3.03 -3.17
CA SER A 67 13.59 -2.77 -2.82
C SER A 67 12.87 -4.03 -2.36
N PRO A 68 12.09 -3.95 -1.26
CA PRO A 68 11.30 -5.11 -0.80
C PRO A 68 10.29 -5.61 -1.84
N VAL A 69 9.83 -4.75 -2.77
CA VAL A 69 8.87 -5.14 -3.82
C VAL A 69 9.48 -6.09 -4.84
N ASN A 70 10.81 -6.16 -4.93
CA ASN A 70 11.48 -7.01 -5.91
C ASN A 70 11.17 -8.50 -5.70
N GLY A 71 11.04 -8.94 -4.44
CA GLY A 71 10.65 -10.32 -4.15
C GLY A 71 9.28 -10.67 -4.69
N PHE A 72 8.34 -9.75 -4.57
CA PHE A 72 7.00 -9.91 -5.13
C PHE A 72 7.04 -9.94 -6.66
N LEU A 73 7.77 -9.00 -7.28
CA LEU A 73 7.85 -8.91 -8.73
C LEU A 73 8.59 -10.09 -9.36
N ALA A 74 9.54 -10.71 -8.65
CA ALA A 74 10.20 -11.92 -9.12
C ALA A 74 9.20 -13.07 -9.32
N LYS A 75 8.17 -13.14 -8.48
CA LYS A 75 7.10 -14.15 -8.57
C LYS A 75 5.94 -13.68 -9.44
N ASN A 76 5.83 -12.39 -9.68
CA ASN A 76 4.74 -11.76 -10.44
C ASN A 76 5.34 -10.72 -11.40
N PRO A 77 5.99 -11.17 -12.48
CA PRO A 77 6.77 -10.28 -13.35
C PRO A 77 5.95 -9.22 -14.07
N LEU A 78 4.66 -9.43 -14.24
CA LEU A 78 3.77 -8.41 -14.81
C LEU A 78 3.25 -7.42 -13.77
N GLY A 79 3.59 -7.63 -12.49
CA GLY A 79 3.01 -6.90 -11.38
C GLY A 79 1.77 -7.57 -10.84
N GLY A 80 1.08 -6.91 -9.94
CA GLY A 80 -0.17 -7.42 -9.35
C GLY A 80 -0.52 -6.78 -8.03
N GLN A 81 -1.63 -7.19 -7.45
CA GLN A 81 -2.08 -6.70 -6.16
C GLN A 81 -1.07 -7.11 -5.09
N HIS A 82 -0.61 -6.14 -4.34
CA HIS A 82 0.44 -6.32 -3.34
C HIS A 82 -0.11 -6.30 -1.92
N HIS A 83 -0.99 -5.37 -1.61
CA HIS A 83 -1.60 -5.25 -0.28
C HIS A 83 -2.92 -4.50 -0.32
N LEU A 84 -3.67 -4.63 0.78
CA LEU A 84 -4.85 -3.81 1.06
C LEU A 84 -4.54 -2.93 2.27
N CYS A 85 -5.04 -1.69 2.25
CA CYS A 85 -4.87 -0.75 3.36
C CYS A 85 -6.23 -0.36 3.93
N PHE A 86 -6.40 -0.59 5.24
CA PHE A 86 -7.59 -0.19 5.97
C PHE A 86 -7.27 0.89 6.98
N GLU A 87 -8.20 1.83 7.16
CA GLU A 87 -8.07 2.92 8.11
C GLU A 87 -8.53 2.52 9.49
N VAL A 88 -7.85 3.06 10.51
CA VAL A 88 -8.25 2.97 11.91
C VAL A 88 -8.17 4.37 12.53
N SER A 89 -8.85 4.58 13.64
CA SER A 89 -8.81 5.89 14.31
C SER A 89 -7.51 6.14 15.08
N ASP A 90 -6.88 5.08 15.60
CA ASP A 90 -5.65 5.15 16.39
C ASP A 90 -4.78 3.94 16.08
N VAL A 91 -3.66 4.18 15.42
CA VAL A 91 -2.77 3.11 14.96
C VAL A 91 -2.11 2.38 16.13
N GLU A 92 -1.79 3.07 17.23
CA GLU A 92 -1.13 2.43 18.39
C GLU A 92 -2.08 1.48 19.10
N THR A 93 -3.35 1.87 19.25
CA THR A 93 -4.37 0.99 19.82
C THR A 93 -4.58 -0.24 18.93
N ALA A 94 -4.68 -0.04 17.61
CA ALA A 94 -4.82 -1.15 16.68
C ALA A 94 -3.60 -2.09 16.74
N ARG A 95 -2.39 -1.53 16.80
CA ARG A 95 -1.16 -2.33 16.90
C ARG A 95 -1.18 -3.21 18.15
N ALA A 96 -1.54 -2.63 19.29
CA ALA A 96 -1.63 -3.38 20.55
C ALA A 96 -2.65 -4.52 20.46
N GLU A 97 -3.78 -4.30 19.82
CA GLU A 97 -4.81 -5.33 19.62
C GLU A 97 -4.31 -6.47 18.74
N PHE A 98 -3.61 -6.17 17.63
CA PHE A 98 -3.03 -7.19 16.76
C PHE A 98 -1.95 -7.99 17.50
N GLU A 99 -1.09 -7.32 18.27
CA GLU A 99 -0.05 -7.98 19.07
C GLU A 99 -0.68 -8.91 20.12
N ALA A 100 -1.71 -8.43 20.83
CA ALA A 100 -2.42 -9.23 21.83
C ALA A 100 -3.10 -10.47 21.21
N ALA A 101 -3.53 -10.36 19.96
CA ALA A 101 -4.13 -11.48 19.22
C ALA A 101 -3.08 -12.43 18.61
N GLY A 102 -1.79 -12.17 18.83
CA GLY A 102 -0.71 -13.01 18.32
C GLY A 102 -0.42 -12.84 16.83
N LYS A 103 -0.87 -11.74 16.24
CA LYS A 103 -0.61 -11.47 14.81
C LYS A 103 0.78 -10.87 14.63
N ARG A 104 1.47 -11.29 13.57
CA ARG A 104 2.84 -10.82 13.29
C ARG A 104 2.82 -9.49 12.58
N ILE A 105 3.33 -8.47 13.24
CA ILE A 105 3.50 -7.14 12.67
C ILE A 105 4.88 -7.04 12.04
N LEU A 106 4.93 -6.51 10.83
CA LEU A 106 6.15 -6.40 10.04
C LEU A 106 6.80 -5.04 10.26
N GLY A 107 7.75 -4.98 11.17
CA GLY A 107 8.54 -3.79 11.45
C GLY A 107 7.85 -2.78 12.37
N PRO A 108 8.48 -1.62 12.57
CA PRO A 108 7.93 -0.57 13.42
C PRO A 108 6.79 0.19 12.75
N THR A 109 5.98 0.88 13.56
CA THR A 109 5.07 1.90 13.05
C THR A 109 5.88 3.03 12.42
N ARG A 110 5.47 3.48 11.25
CA ARG A 110 6.18 4.53 10.49
C ARG A 110 5.18 5.37 9.72
N ILE A 111 5.64 6.51 9.20
CA ILE A 111 4.80 7.37 8.37
C ILE A 111 4.74 6.79 6.95
N GLY A 112 3.53 6.53 6.46
CA GLY A 112 3.29 6.00 5.12
C GLY A 112 3.15 7.07 4.05
N ALA A 113 2.82 6.65 2.84
CA ALA A 113 2.73 7.51 1.67
C ALA A 113 1.66 8.60 1.78
N HIS A 114 0.64 8.38 2.61
CA HIS A 114 -0.42 9.37 2.86
C HIS A 114 -0.09 10.34 3.99
N GLY A 115 1.11 10.24 4.58
CA GLY A 115 1.56 11.16 5.63
C GLY A 115 1.04 10.83 7.03
N THR A 116 0.42 9.69 7.24
CA THR A 116 -0.08 9.25 8.54
C THR A 116 0.64 7.98 9.00
N PRO A 117 0.60 7.66 10.32
CA PRO A 117 1.24 6.44 10.82
C PRO A 117 0.61 5.17 10.27
N ILE A 118 1.45 4.21 9.93
CA ILE A 118 1.04 2.91 9.39
C ILE A 118 1.86 1.77 10.00
N PHE A 119 1.33 0.55 9.91
CA PHE A 119 2.11 -0.68 10.04
C PHE A 119 1.51 -1.76 9.14
N PHE A 120 2.31 -2.79 8.85
CA PHE A 120 1.87 -3.95 8.05
C PHE A 120 1.73 -5.17 8.94
N VAL A 121 0.74 -6.01 8.64
CA VAL A 121 0.53 -7.31 9.32
C VAL A 121 0.78 -8.42 8.32
N HIS A 122 1.52 -9.45 8.78
CA HIS A 122 1.95 -10.57 7.95
C HIS A 122 0.75 -11.31 7.32
N PRO A 123 0.81 -11.63 6.02
CA PRO A 123 -0.33 -12.26 5.34
C PRO A 123 -0.73 -13.62 5.90
N LYS A 124 0.20 -14.39 6.49
CA LYS A 124 -0.14 -15.68 7.10
C LYS A 124 -1.10 -15.54 8.27
N ASP A 125 -1.15 -14.39 8.91
CA ASP A 125 -2.05 -14.12 10.03
C ASP A 125 -3.28 -13.30 9.62
N MET A 126 -3.41 -12.97 8.33
CA MET A 126 -4.44 -12.11 7.77
C MET A 126 -5.17 -12.77 6.61
N ALA A 127 -5.43 -14.08 6.73
CA ALA A 127 -6.14 -14.86 5.72
C ALA A 127 -5.50 -14.79 4.31
N GLY A 128 -4.18 -14.66 4.27
CA GLY A 128 -3.43 -14.60 3.00
C GLY A 128 -3.23 -13.22 2.42
N VAL A 129 -3.69 -12.17 3.11
CA VAL A 129 -3.62 -10.80 2.60
C VAL A 129 -2.58 -9.99 3.36
N LEU A 130 -1.54 -9.52 2.69
CA LEU A 130 -0.64 -8.52 3.27
C LEU A 130 -1.48 -7.27 3.54
N THR A 131 -1.59 -6.89 4.81
CA THR A 131 -2.53 -5.87 5.24
C THR A 131 -1.80 -4.68 5.85
N GLU A 132 -2.05 -3.51 5.30
CA GLU A 132 -1.58 -2.24 5.87
C GLU A 132 -2.69 -1.66 6.74
N ILE A 133 -2.32 -1.24 7.95
CA ILE A 133 -3.22 -0.54 8.87
C ILE A 133 -2.74 0.90 8.95
N MET A 134 -3.63 1.83 8.67
CA MET A 134 -3.32 3.24 8.52
C MET A 134 -4.20 4.07 9.43
N GLU A 135 -3.59 5.02 10.14
CA GLU A 135 -4.39 5.99 10.89
C GLU A 135 -5.11 6.91 9.93
N SER A 136 -6.41 7.10 10.15
CA SER A 136 -7.22 7.96 9.28
C SER A 136 -6.63 9.37 9.22
N PRO A 137 -6.56 9.99 8.03
CA PRO A 137 -6.15 11.39 7.91
C PRO A 137 -7.10 12.30 8.69
N ARG A 138 -6.56 13.33 9.30
CA ARG A 138 -7.35 14.30 10.08
C ARG A 138 -7.72 15.51 9.25
#